data_c7ca5f177a33163a0a8da92fda06cd5f
#
_entry.id   c7ca5f177a33163a0a8da92fda06cd5f
#
_cell.length_a   1.000
_cell.length_b   1.000
_cell.length_c   1.000
_cell.angle_alpha   90.00
_cell.angle_beta   90.00
_cell.angle_gamma   90.00
#
_symmetry.space_group_name_H-M   'P 1'
#
loop_
_entity.id
_entity.type
_entity.pdbx_description
1 polymer ?
#
loop_
_entity_poly.entity_id
_entity_poly.type
_entity_poly.pdbx_seq_one_letter_code
_entity_poly.pdbx_strand_id
1 'polypeptide(L)' 'MKTKQFRIGRLATLGQVIKALGKTIRAMSDGSLDSQVGGRICNGLGIMRACLETQKLEQLEARM' A
#
# COMPACT_ATOMS: atom_id res chain seq x y z
N MET A 1 10.51 21.19 15.66
CA MET A 1 9.79 20.05 16.08
C MET A 1 9.60 19.01 15.00
N LYS A 2 9.68 17.77 15.32
CA LYS A 2 9.54 16.76 14.34
C LYS A 2 8.17 16.25 14.24
N THR A 3 7.63 16.24 13.05
CA THR A 3 6.37 15.59 12.84
C THR A 3 6.57 14.09 12.87
N LYS A 4 5.58 13.43 13.39
CA LYS A 4 5.59 12.00 13.41
C LYS A 4 5.53 11.48 11.99
N GLN A 5 6.50 10.68 11.62
CA GLN A 5 6.52 10.12 10.27
C GLN A 5 5.57 8.95 10.18
N PHE A 6 4.77 8.94 9.13
CA PHE A 6 3.93 7.80 8.83
C PHE A 6 4.78 6.75 8.12
N ARG A 7 4.92 5.59 8.74
CA ARG A 7 5.74 4.54 8.16
C ARG A 7 4.86 3.44 7.59
N ILE A 8 5.05 3.17 6.33
CA ILE A 8 4.29 2.13 5.65
C ILE A 8 4.94 0.76 5.80
N GLY A 9 6.25 0.73 5.89
CA GLY A 9 7.00 -0.50 5.97
C GLY A 9 7.34 -1.03 4.58
N ARG A 10 7.68 -2.31 4.52
CA ARG A 10 8.09 -2.91 3.25
C ARG A 10 6.88 -3.17 2.37
N LEU A 11 7.08 -3.00 1.09
CA LEU A 11 6.02 -3.18 0.10
C LEU A 11 6.44 -4.19 -0.97
N ALA A 12 7.11 -5.25 -0.55
CA ALA A 12 7.65 -6.23 -1.49
C ALA A 12 6.66 -7.33 -1.85
N THR A 13 5.66 -7.56 -1.04
CA THR A 13 4.67 -8.60 -1.29
C THR A 13 3.27 -8.04 -1.27
N LEU A 14 2.35 -8.75 -1.90
CA LEU A 14 0.96 -8.37 -1.93
C LEU A 14 0.38 -8.25 -0.52
N GLY A 15 0.74 -9.20 0.36
CA GLY A 15 0.28 -9.14 1.74
C GLY A 15 0.75 -7.89 2.46
N GLN A 16 1.99 -7.48 2.21
CA GLN A 16 2.53 -6.25 2.80
C GLN A 16 1.82 -5.01 2.27
N VAL A 17 1.49 -5.00 0.99
CA VAL A 17 0.76 -3.89 0.39
C VAL A 17 -0.65 -3.79 0.99
N ILE A 18 -1.33 -4.91 1.15
CA ILE A 18 -2.67 -4.94 1.74
C ILE A 18 -2.63 -4.44 3.18
N LYS A 19 -1.62 -4.84 3.96
CA LYS A 19 -1.45 -4.36 5.32
C LYS A 19 -1.24 -2.85 5.34
N ALA A 20 -0.42 -2.35 4.42
CA ALA A 20 -0.14 -0.92 4.32
C ALA A 20 -1.40 -0.13 3.98
N LEU A 21 -2.24 -0.67 3.08
CA LEU A 21 -3.53 -0.05 2.76
C LEU A 21 -4.42 0.06 3.99
N GLY A 22 -4.53 -1.03 4.75
CA GLY A 22 -5.34 -1.03 5.96
C GLY A 22 -4.82 -0.03 6.99
N LYS A 23 -3.52 0.05 7.15
CA LYS A 23 -2.90 0.99 8.07
C LYS A 23 -3.18 2.44 7.65
N THR A 24 -3.08 2.72 6.36
CA THR A 24 -3.34 4.05 5.81
C THR A 24 -4.80 4.45 6.03
N ILE A 25 -5.72 3.54 5.75
CA ILE A 25 -7.15 3.81 5.93
C ILE A 25 -7.46 4.10 7.39
N ARG A 26 -6.91 3.32 8.30
CA ARG A 26 -7.12 3.55 9.73
C ARG A 26 -6.54 4.88 10.19
N ALA A 27 -5.36 5.22 9.67
CA ALA A 27 -4.74 6.50 10.01
C ALA A 27 -5.57 7.68 9.52
N MET A 28 -6.20 7.56 8.36
CA MET A 28 -7.10 8.60 7.89
C MET A 28 -8.36 8.69 8.75
N SER A 29 -8.90 7.53 9.15
CA SER A 29 -10.11 7.48 9.97
C SER A 29 -9.93 8.11 11.33
N ASP A 30 -8.79 7.90 11.95
CA ASP A 30 -8.55 8.43 13.29
C ASP A 30 -7.92 9.84 13.29
N GLY A 31 -7.71 10.40 12.11
CA GLY A 31 -7.19 11.76 11.98
C GLY A 31 -5.69 11.89 12.08
N SER A 32 -4.95 10.79 12.22
CA SER A 32 -3.49 10.89 12.28
C SER A 32 -2.84 11.17 10.94
N LEU A 33 -3.55 10.96 9.85
CA LEU A 33 -3.04 11.20 8.52
C LEU A 33 -4.02 12.05 7.74
N ASP A 34 -3.51 13.11 7.11
CA ASP A 34 -4.33 13.96 6.27
C ASP A 34 -4.96 13.16 5.13
N SER A 35 -6.25 13.39 4.88
CA SER A 35 -6.97 12.60 3.88
C SER A 35 -6.44 12.80 2.47
N GLN A 36 -5.90 13.97 2.13
CA GLN A 36 -5.30 14.18 0.82
C GLN A 36 -4.04 13.35 0.65
N VAL A 37 -3.19 13.35 1.67
CA VAL A 37 -1.97 12.56 1.67
C VAL A 37 -2.32 11.08 1.69
N GLY A 38 -3.26 10.70 2.54
CA GLY A 38 -3.71 9.32 2.64
C GLY A 38 -4.31 8.82 1.33
N GLY A 39 -5.06 9.67 0.65
CA GLY A 39 -5.64 9.33 -0.65
C GLY A 39 -4.57 9.04 -1.70
N ARG A 40 -3.51 9.84 -1.71
CA ARG A 40 -2.39 9.60 -2.64
C ARG A 40 -1.65 8.32 -2.32
N ILE A 41 -1.45 8.05 -1.03
CA ILE A 41 -0.81 6.81 -0.61
C ILE A 41 -1.65 5.61 -1.02
N CYS A 42 -2.95 5.66 -0.78
CA CYS A 42 -3.85 4.58 -1.15
C CYS A 42 -3.86 4.36 -2.67
N ASN A 43 -3.84 5.43 -3.44
CA ASN A 43 -3.79 5.32 -4.89
C ASN A 43 -2.51 4.62 -5.34
N GLY A 44 -1.37 5.01 -4.77
CA GLY A 44 -0.09 4.38 -5.08
C GLY A 44 -0.06 2.91 -4.68
N LEU A 45 -0.57 2.61 -3.50
CA LEU A 45 -0.63 1.23 -3.02
C LEU A 45 -1.56 0.38 -3.87
N GLY A 46 -2.65 0.96 -4.35
CA GLY A 46 -3.56 0.26 -5.27
C GLY A 46 -2.86 -0.11 -6.57
N ILE A 47 -2.05 0.80 -7.10
CA ILE A 47 -1.28 0.55 -8.31
C ILE A 47 -0.24 -0.54 -8.05
N MET A 48 0.45 -0.49 -6.92
CA MET A 48 1.42 -1.52 -6.55
C MET A 48 0.77 -2.88 -6.42
N ARG A 49 -0.40 -2.92 -5.81
CA ARG A 49 -1.14 -4.16 -5.68
C ARG A 49 -1.45 -4.77 -7.03
N ALA A 50 -1.90 -3.95 -7.97
CA ALA A 50 -2.22 -4.41 -9.32
C ALA A 50 -0.97 -4.93 -10.02
N CYS A 51 0.15 -4.24 -9.87
CA CYS A 51 1.42 -4.67 -10.46
C CYS A 51 1.88 -6.01 -9.90
N LEU A 52 1.77 -6.19 -8.59
CA LEU A 52 2.17 -7.45 -7.96
C LEU A 52 1.27 -8.60 -8.38
N GLU A 53 -0.01 -8.33 -8.53
CA GLU A 53 -0.95 -9.35 -9.01
C GLU A 53 -0.62 -9.76 -10.43
N THR A 54 -0.29 -8.80 -11.28
CA THR A 54 0.10 -9.07 -12.66
C THR A 54 1.37 -9.91 -12.72
N GLN A 55 2.36 -9.55 -11.92
CA GLN A 55 3.60 -10.32 -11.84
C GLN A 55 3.34 -11.77 -11.47
N LYS A 56 2.46 -11.97 -10.51
CA LYS A 56 2.13 -13.31 -10.06
C LYS A 56 1.49 -14.12 -11.17
N LEU A 57 0.60 -13.50 -11.92
CA LEU A 57 -0.04 -14.16 -13.07
C LEU A 57 0.98 -14.51 -14.14
N GLU A 58 1.89 -13.60 -14.44
CA GLU A 58 2.94 -13.85 -15.43
C GLU A 58 3.83 -15.01 -15.03
N GLN A 59 4.18 -15.08 -13.75
CA GLN A 59 4.98 -16.17 -13.23
C GLN A 59 4.26 -17.51 -13.35
N LEU A 60 2.98 -17.51 -13.09
CA LEU A 60 2.18 -18.73 -13.23
C LEU A 60 2.10 -19.18 -14.69
N GLU A 61 1.92 -18.22 -15.60
CA GLU A 61 1.87 -18.53 -17.03
C GLU A 61 3.21 -19.07 -17.53
N ALA A 62 4.29 -18.51 -17.03
CA ALA A 62 5.61 -18.94 -17.44
C ALA A 62 5.93 -20.38 -17.02
N ARG A 63 5.26 -20.86 -16.00
CA ARG A 63 5.47 -22.24 -15.53
C ARG A 63 4.68 -23.26 -16.31
N MET A 64 3.70 -22.82 -17.02
CA MET A 64 2.89 -23.68 -17.86
C MET A 64 3.50 -23.80 -19.24
#